data_85d23dec22a8a663da4b2fe51efaf765
#
_entry.id   85d23dec22a8a663da4b2fe51efaf765
#
_cell.length_a   1.000
_cell.length_b   1.000
_cell.length_c   1.000
_cell.angle_alpha   90.00
_cell.angle_beta   90.00
_cell.angle_gamma   90.00
#
_symmetry.space_group_name_H-M   'P 1'
#
loop_
_entity.id
_entity.type
_entity.pdbx_description
1 polymer ?
#
loop_
_entity_poly.entity_id
_entity_poly.type
_entity_poly.pdbx_seq_one_letter_code
_entity_poly.pdbx_strand_id
1 'polypeptide(L)'
;TTANITELCRSITWSGDWRNAARILSYSPVVSQDDVHLPRAPTELGGSARFWHGGELLMDAYALERARDSLGNTIDVTAYDRGLYLTRNSDFLRVERQTPEAVTASLCGRFGIEAGPLAATGVPITRNFLGVPLYKIIMTLYTLASDQTGTQYRIRFRGAKLEVVEMKQSEESVVLAPGSSLLHCVSRESAAAMTNS
;
A
#
# COMPACT_ATOMS: atom_id res chain seq x y z
N THR A 1 -20.59 -12.67 -5.55
CA THR A 1 -21.58 -11.64 -5.14
C THR A 1 -20.81 -10.55 -4.42
N THR A 2 -20.95 -9.29 -4.83
CA THR A 2 -20.33 -8.14 -4.16
C THR A 2 -21.40 -7.52 -3.26
N ALA A 3 -21.07 -7.28 -1.99
CA ALA A 3 -21.95 -6.63 -1.03
C ALA A 3 -21.26 -5.38 -0.44
N ASN A 4 -22.04 -4.31 -0.24
CA ASN A 4 -21.57 -3.18 0.55
C ASN A 4 -21.79 -3.50 2.03
N ILE A 5 -20.70 -3.53 2.79
CA ILE A 5 -20.71 -3.89 4.22
C ILE A 5 -20.36 -2.71 5.14
N THR A 6 -20.30 -1.49 4.60
CA THR A 6 -19.88 -0.30 5.37
C THR A 6 -20.72 -0.10 6.63
N GLU A 7 -22.04 -0.21 6.52
CA GLU A 7 -22.95 -0.06 7.64
C GLU A 7 -22.92 -1.21 8.64
N LEU A 8 -22.38 -2.36 8.23
CA LEU A 8 -22.23 -3.53 9.09
C LEU A 8 -20.91 -3.50 9.89
N CYS A 9 -20.00 -2.58 9.57
CA CYS A 9 -18.69 -2.51 10.21
C CYS A 9 -18.71 -1.53 11.39
N ARG A 10 -18.26 -2.00 12.56
CA ARG A 10 -18.01 -1.17 13.73
C ARG A 10 -16.87 -0.19 13.50
N SER A 11 -15.84 -0.62 12.78
CA SER A 11 -14.68 0.19 12.44
C SER A 11 -14.14 -0.19 11.07
N ILE A 12 -13.62 0.79 10.35
CA ILE A 12 -12.88 0.61 9.12
C ILE A 12 -11.66 1.50 9.19
N THR A 13 -10.47 0.92 9.06
CA THR A 13 -9.20 1.64 9.08
C THR A 13 -8.42 1.30 7.81
N TRP A 14 -8.06 2.33 7.07
CA TRP A 14 -7.17 2.23 5.95
C TRP A 14 -5.83 2.87 6.30
N SER A 15 -4.76 2.11 6.20
CA SER A 15 -3.42 2.56 6.55
C SER A 15 -2.40 2.13 5.50
N GLY A 16 -1.32 2.87 5.42
CA GLY A 16 -0.19 2.55 4.55
C GLY A 16 1.02 3.37 4.93
N ASP A 17 2.19 2.80 4.77
CA ASP A 17 3.46 3.49 4.92
C ASP A 17 4.06 3.68 3.52
N TRP A 18 4.55 4.87 3.21
CA TRP A 18 5.21 5.17 1.95
C TRP A 18 6.49 4.34 1.71
N ARG A 19 7.03 3.75 2.78
CA ARG A 19 8.20 2.84 2.76
C ARG A 19 7.82 1.39 2.47
N ASN A 20 6.54 1.05 2.59
CA ASN A 20 6.03 -0.29 2.36
C ASN A 20 5.21 -0.36 1.07
N ALA A 21 5.40 -1.42 0.30
CA ALA A 21 4.59 -1.63 -0.90
C ALA A 21 3.12 -1.92 -0.57
N ALA A 22 2.88 -2.61 0.55
CA ALA A 22 1.55 -3.07 0.93
C ALA A 22 0.83 -2.05 1.82
N ARG A 23 -0.40 -1.74 1.46
CA ARG A 23 -1.35 -1.03 2.33
C ARG A 23 -2.27 -2.03 3.01
N ILE A 24 -2.80 -1.62 4.14
CA ILE A 24 -3.63 -2.46 5.02
C ILE A 24 -5.02 -1.83 5.12
N LEU A 25 -6.04 -2.66 4.96
CA LEU A 25 -7.42 -2.35 5.26
C LEU A 25 -7.88 -3.27 6.39
N SER A 26 -8.11 -2.69 7.57
CA SER A 26 -8.67 -3.40 8.71
C SER A 26 -10.14 -3.00 8.86
N TYR A 27 -11.02 -3.98 9.02
CA TYR A 27 -12.43 -3.73 9.22
C TYR A 27 -13.05 -4.78 10.14
N SER A 28 -14.03 -4.36 10.93
CA SER A 28 -14.64 -5.19 11.97
C SER A 28 -16.16 -5.26 11.78
N PRO A 29 -16.64 -6.15 10.88
CA PRO A 29 -18.07 -6.36 10.71
C PRO A 29 -18.70 -7.00 11.93
N VAL A 30 -19.93 -6.58 12.22
CA VAL A 30 -20.77 -7.19 13.26
C VAL A 30 -21.26 -8.55 12.76
N VAL A 31 -21.23 -9.53 13.65
CA VAL A 31 -21.75 -10.88 13.42
C VAL A 31 -22.66 -11.27 14.57
N SER A 32 -23.78 -11.90 14.25
CA SER A 32 -24.62 -12.53 15.25
C SER A 32 -24.82 -13.98 14.87
N GLN A 33 -24.88 -14.84 15.89
CA GLN A 33 -25.26 -16.24 15.73
C GLN A 33 -26.77 -16.43 15.87
N ASP A 34 -27.40 -15.54 16.62
CA ASP A 34 -28.79 -15.65 17.03
C ASP A 34 -29.74 -14.82 16.17
N ASP A 35 -29.24 -13.73 15.57
CA ASP A 35 -30.05 -12.89 14.70
C ASP A 35 -29.93 -13.32 13.24
N VAL A 36 -30.97 -14.03 12.79
CA VAL A 36 -31.07 -14.52 11.40
C VAL A 36 -31.34 -13.40 10.38
N HIS A 37 -31.74 -12.22 10.84
CA HIS A 37 -32.01 -11.06 9.98
C HIS A 37 -30.78 -10.19 9.75
N LEU A 38 -29.71 -10.37 10.55
CA LEU A 38 -28.47 -9.65 10.34
C LEU A 38 -27.77 -10.13 9.05
N PRO A 39 -27.52 -9.26 8.08
CA PRO A 39 -26.79 -9.62 6.88
C PRO A 39 -25.40 -10.17 7.23
N ARG A 40 -25.03 -11.28 6.62
CA ARG A 40 -23.70 -11.86 6.82
C ARG A 40 -22.68 -11.16 5.95
N ALA A 41 -21.76 -10.46 6.58
CA ALA A 41 -20.60 -9.89 5.89
C ALA A 41 -19.66 -11.03 5.43
N PRO A 42 -19.15 -11.00 4.19
CA PRO A 42 -18.14 -11.94 3.75
C PRO A 42 -16.83 -11.65 4.48
N THR A 43 -16.36 -12.59 5.30
CA THR A 43 -15.12 -12.47 6.08
C THR A 43 -14.17 -13.63 5.82
N GLU A 44 -14.32 -14.31 4.69
CA GLU A 44 -13.53 -15.49 4.35
C GLU A 44 -12.11 -15.11 3.97
N LEU A 45 -11.14 -15.94 4.41
CA LEU A 45 -9.75 -15.76 4.01
C LEU A 45 -9.60 -15.94 2.50
N GLY A 46 -8.81 -15.07 1.87
CA GLY A 46 -8.69 -15.00 0.41
C GLY A 46 -9.82 -14.23 -0.27
N GLY A 47 -10.84 -13.81 0.47
CA GLY A 47 -11.93 -12.99 -0.05
C GLY A 47 -11.44 -11.60 -0.49
N SER A 48 -12.00 -11.09 -1.59
CA SER A 48 -11.70 -9.74 -2.09
C SER A 48 -12.41 -8.68 -1.25
N ALA A 49 -11.68 -7.65 -0.83
CA ALA A 49 -12.19 -6.48 -0.13
C ALA A 49 -11.81 -5.22 -0.93
N ARG A 50 -12.81 -4.38 -1.25
CA ARG A 50 -12.63 -3.15 -2.00
C ARG A 50 -13.00 -1.95 -1.14
N PHE A 51 -12.12 -0.98 -1.07
CA PHE A 51 -12.36 0.26 -0.36
C PHE A 51 -12.57 1.41 -1.33
N TRP A 52 -13.74 2.04 -1.22
CA TRP A 52 -14.16 3.17 -2.04
C TRP A 52 -14.31 4.41 -1.17
N HIS A 53 -13.89 5.55 -1.67
CA HIS A 53 -14.13 6.84 -1.05
C HIS A 53 -14.43 7.89 -2.13
N GLY A 54 -15.49 8.68 -1.95
CA GLY A 54 -15.88 9.69 -2.91
C GLY A 54 -16.17 9.17 -4.34
N GLY A 55 -16.59 7.88 -4.46
CA GLY A 55 -16.84 7.25 -5.76
C GLY A 55 -15.57 6.68 -6.44
N GLU A 56 -14.39 6.86 -5.84
CA GLU A 56 -13.12 6.34 -6.34
C GLU A 56 -12.73 5.05 -5.63
N LEU A 57 -12.25 4.05 -6.38
CA LEU A 57 -11.65 2.83 -5.82
C LEU A 57 -10.24 3.14 -5.33
N LEU A 58 -10.07 3.27 -4.02
CA LEU A 58 -8.77 3.56 -3.40
C LEU A 58 -7.92 2.31 -3.19
N MET A 59 -8.56 1.17 -2.90
CA MET A 59 -7.84 -0.06 -2.60
C MET A 59 -8.63 -1.29 -3.06
N ASP A 60 -7.92 -2.23 -3.70
CA ASP A 60 -8.37 -3.58 -4.00
C ASP A 60 -7.46 -4.55 -3.23
N ALA A 61 -8.02 -5.24 -2.26
CA ALA A 61 -7.30 -6.01 -1.27
C ALA A 61 -7.85 -7.42 -1.12
N TYR A 62 -7.09 -8.28 -0.47
CA TYR A 62 -7.50 -9.63 -0.11
C TYR A 62 -7.42 -9.80 1.41
N ALA A 63 -8.47 -10.33 2.01
CA ALA A 63 -8.52 -10.68 3.43
C ALA A 63 -7.55 -11.85 3.69
N LEU A 64 -6.49 -11.60 4.45
CA LEU A 64 -5.48 -12.61 4.75
C LEU A 64 -5.42 -12.99 6.23
N GLU A 65 -5.98 -12.17 7.08
CA GLU A 65 -6.06 -12.44 8.51
C GLU A 65 -7.47 -12.20 9.01
N ARG A 66 -7.88 -13.05 9.93
CA ARG A 66 -9.20 -12.98 10.56
C ARG A 66 -9.09 -13.39 12.02
N ALA A 67 -9.58 -12.56 12.92
CA ALA A 67 -9.69 -12.86 14.33
C ALA A 67 -11.15 -12.75 14.78
N ARG A 68 -11.59 -13.65 15.64
CA ARG A 68 -12.90 -13.62 16.26
C ARG A 68 -12.75 -13.82 17.76
N ASP A 69 -13.29 -12.88 18.51
CA ASP A 69 -13.47 -13.08 19.95
C ASP A 69 -14.74 -13.93 20.18
N SER A 70 -14.63 -14.96 20.99
CA SER A 70 -15.75 -15.84 21.34
C SER A 70 -16.88 -15.15 22.12
N LEU A 71 -16.53 -14.09 22.83
CA LEU A 71 -17.46 -13.26 23.62
C LEU A 71 -17.90 -12.01 22.86
N GLY A 72 -17.21 -11.71 21.75
CA GLY A 72 -17.49 -10.55 20.91
C GLY A 72 -18.52 -10.84 19.82
N ASN A 73 -19.18 -9.80 19.37
CA ASN A 73 -20.12 -9.83 18.26
C ASN A 73 -19.51 -9.24 16.97
N THR A 74 -18.19 -9.20 16.88
CA THR A 74 -17.46 -8.74 15.70
C THR A 74 -16.42 -9.75 15.26
N ILE A 75 -16.05 -9.68 13.99
CA ILE A 75 -14.89 -10.37 13.44
C ILE A 75 -13.92 -9.30 12.93
N ASP A 76 -12.69 -9.31 13.41
CA ASP A 76 -11.65 -8.44 12.90
C ASP A 76 -11.01 -9.06 11.67
N VAL A 77 -11.03 -8.33 10.56
CA VAL A 77 -10.46 -8.76 9.29
C VAL A 77 -9.36 -7.80 8.89
N THR A 78 -8.21 -8.35 8.52
CA THR A 78 -7.09 -7.59 7.96
C THR A 78 -6.88 -8.00 6.51
N ALA A 79 -7.04 -7.05 5.61
CA ALA A 79 -6.85 -7.24 4.19
C ALA A 79 -5.64 -6.42 3.71
N TYR A 80 -4.90 -7.01 2.78
CA TYR A 80 -3.69 -6.43 2.20
C TYR A 80 -3.89 -6.19 0.71
N ASP A 81 -3.37 -5.09 0.20
CA ASP A 81 -3.37 -4.86 -1.24
C ASP A 81 -2.33 -5.73 -1.96
N ARG A 82 -2.31 -5.63 -3.28
CA ARG A 82 -1.40 -6.43 -4.12
C ARG A 82 0.07 -6.09 -3.91
N GLY A 83 0.40 -5.01 -3.22
CA GLY A 83 1.76 -4.67 -2.80
C GLY A 83 2.42 -5.74 -1.95
N LEU A 84 1.62 -6.55 -1.25
CA LEU A 84 2.13 -7.70 -0.51
C LEU A 84 2.85 -8.71 -1.41
N TYR A 85 2.36 -8.93 -2.63
CA TYR A 85 3.01 -9.84 -3.59
C TYR A 85 4.41 -9.36 -3.98
N LEU A 86 4.62 -8.04 -4.05
CA LEU A 86 5.94 -7.48 -4.35
C LEU A 86 6.96 -7.73 -3.24
N THR A 87 6.50 -7.80 -1.99
CA THR A 87 7.40 -8.02 -0.84
C THR A 87 7.65 -9.50 -0.57
N ARG A 88 6.68 -10.36 -0.89
CA ARG A 88 6.77 -11.81 -0.63
C ARG A 88 7.39 -12.61 -1.78
N ASN A 89 7.37 -12.07 -2.99
CA ASN A 89 8.01 -12.72 -4.13
C ASN A 89 9.40 -12.14 -4.36
N SER A 90 10.36 -13.02 -4.64
CA SER A 90 11.74 -12.67 -4.95
C SER A 90 12.14 -13.19 -6.31
N ASP A 91 13.11 -12.56 -6.94
CA ASP A 91 13.60 -12.94 -8.26
C ASP A 91 15.12 -12.93 -8.33
N PHE A 92 15.65 -13.71 -9.28
CA PHE A 92 17.03 -13.69 -9.72
C PHE A 92 17.05 -12.98 -11.09
N LEU A 93 17.56 -11.78 -11.12
CA LEU A 93 17.47 -10.93 -12.28
C LEU A 93 18.81 -10.29 -12.60
N ARG A 94 19.23 -10.41 -13.86
CA ARG A 94 20.33 -9.64 -14.42
C ARG A 94 19.74 -8.54 -15.31
N VAL A 95 19.96 -7.31 -14.92
CA VAL A 95 19.58 -6.11 -15.65
C VAL A 95 20.79 -5.63 -16.41
N GLU A 96 20.72 -5.52 -17.73
CA GLU A 96 21.79 -5.04 -18.60
C GLU A 96 21.28 -3.86 -19.42
N ARG A 97 21.74 -2.66 -19.11
CA ARG A 97 21.42 -1.41 -19.82
C ARG A 97 19.91 -1.22 -20.06
N GLN A 98 19.10 -1.56 -19.07
CA GLN A 98 17.65 -1.38 -19.12
C GLN A 98 17.21 -0.27 -18.18
N THR A 99 16.12 0.42 -18.54
CA THR A 99 15.55 1.48 -17.71
C THR A 99 14.69 0.88 -16.60
N PRO A 100 14.57 1.55 -15.44
CA PRO A 100 13.72 1.11 -14.32
C PRO A 100 12.29 0.77 -14.71
N GLU A 101 11.67 1.61 -15.54
CA GLU A 101 10.30 1.41 -16.04
C GLU A 101 10.18 0.16 -16.90
N ALA A 102 11.14 -0.13 -17.77
CA ALA A 102 11.14 -1.33 -18.61
C ALA A 102 11.27 -2.61 -17.77
N VAL A 103 12.19 -2.61 -16.79
CA VAL A 103 12.36 -3.74 -15.88
C VAL A 103 11.11 -3.94 -15.03
N THR A 104 10.51 -2.85 -14.51
CA THR A 104 9.28 -2.92 -13.71
C THR A 104 8.12 -3.49 -14.51
N ALA A 105 7.93 -3.05 -15.76
CA ALA A 105 6.90 -3.59 -16.65
C ALA A 105 7.10 -5.10 -16.91
N SER A 106 8.35 -5.53 -17.14
CA SER A 106 8.70 -6.94 -17.33
C SER A 106 8.39 -7.77 -16.09
N LEU A 107 8.75 -7.29 -14.89
CA LEU A 107 8.44 -7.96 -13.61
C LEU A 107 6.93 -8.06 -13.41
N CYS A 108 6.18 -6.99 -13.66
CA CYS A 108 4.73 -7.00 -13.58
C CYS A 108 4.12 -8.09 -14.48
N GLY A 109 4.56 -8.18 -15.74
CA GLY A 109 4.09 -9.20 -16.68
C GLY A 109 4.39 -10.62 -16.22
N ARG A 110 5.61 -10.86 -15.71
CA ARG A 110 6.04 -12.19 -15.21
C ARG A 110 5.28 -12.68 -13.98
N PHE A 111 4.92 -11.77 -13.09
CA PHE A 111 4.25 -12.09 -11.82
C PHE A 111 2.74 -11.81 -11.85
N GLY A 112 2.16 -11.53 -13.02
CA GLY A 112 0.72 -11.31 -13.16
C GLY A 112 0.20 -10.07 -12.41
N ILE A 113 1.06 -9.05 -12.24
CA ILE A 113 0.71 -7.78 -11.62
C ILE A 113 0.31 -6.82 -12.74
N GLU A 114 -0.85 -6.19 -12.62
CA GLU A 114 -1.28 -5.18 -13.58
C GLU A 114 -0.44 -3.92 -13.42
N ALA A 115 0.30 -3.53 -14.49
CA ALA A 115 1.06 -2.29 -14.49
C ALA A 115 0.15 -1.11 -14.89
N GLY A 116 0.16 -0.07 -14.07
CA GLY A 116 -0.37 1.24 -14.38
C GLY A 116 0.72 2.16 -14.95
N PRO A 117 0.57 3.48 -14.83
CA PRO A 117 1.61 4.42 -15.23
C PRO A 117 2.92 4.19 -14.48
N LEU A 118 4.00 4.03 -15.22
CA LEU A 118 5.37 3.90 -14.69
C LEU A 118 6.15 5.15 -15.11
N ALA A 119 6.65 5.91 -14.13
CA ALA A 119 7.44 7.10 -14.40
C ALA A 119 8.67 6.75 -15.25
N ALA A 120 8.80 7.43 -16.37
CA ALA A 120 9.93 7.25 -17.30
C ALA A 120 11.16 7.96 -16.75
N THR A 121 12.22 7.21 -16.51
CA THR A 121 13.49 7.76 -16.01
C THR A 121 14.47 8.06 -17.14
N GLY A 122 14.41 7.28 -18.24
CA GLY A 122 15.34 7.33 -19.34
C GLY A 122 16.77 6.90 -18.97
N VAL A 123 17.01 6.42 -17.76
CA VAL A 123 18.35 6.06 -17.25
C VAL A 123 18.59 4.56 -17.42
N PRO A 124 19.53 4.15 -18.29
CA PRO A 124 19.88 2.75 -18.43
C PRO A 124 20.76 2.27 -17.26
N ILE A 125 20.32 1.23 -16.57
CA ILE A 125 20.99 0.66 -15.41
C ILE A 125 21.49 -0.75 -15.74
N THR A 126 22.66 -1.10 -15.20
CA THR A 126 23.19 -2.47 -15.21
C THR A 126 23.40 -2.92 -13.78
N ARG A 127 22.68 -3.98 -13.37
CA ARG A 127 22.78 -4.52 -12.02
C ARG A 127 22.29 -5.98 -11.94
N ASN A 128 22.89 -6.75 -11.03
CA ASN A 128 22.46 -8.11 -10.73
C ASN A 128 21.70 -8.13 -9.40
N PHE A 129 20.62 -8.89 -9.37
CA PHE A 129 19.80 -9.14 -8.19
C PHE A 129 19.75 -10.66 -7.96
N LEU A 130 20.08 -11.12 -6.77
CA LEU A 130 20.15 -12.53 -6.43
C LEU A 130 19.16 -12.82 -5.29
N GLY A 131 17.99 -13.37 -5.63
CA GLY A 131 16.96 -13.70 -4.64
C GLY A 131 16.42 -12.47 -3.90
N VAL A 132 16.28 -11.35 -4.57
CA VAL A 132 15.86 -10.08 -3.98
C VAL A 132 14.34 -9.90 -4.14
N PRO A 133 13.60 -9.44 -3.10
CA PRO A 133 12.18 -9.12 -3.22
C PRO A 133 11.90 -8.14 -4.36
N LEU A 134 10.80 -8.37 -5.11
CA LEU A 134 10.45 -7.56 -6.28
C LEU A 134 10.37 -6.07 -5.94
N TYR A 135 9.75 -5.74 -4.80
CA TYR A 135 9.69 -4.36 -4.30
C TYR A 135 11.08 -3.73 -4.20
N LYS A 136 12.03 -4.48 -3.61
CA LYS A 136 13.40 -3.99 -3.42
C LYS A 136 14.15 -3.86 -4.74
N ILE A 137 13.89 -4.75 -5.73
CA ILE A 137 14.45 -4.62 -7.08
C ILE A 137 13.97 -3.30 -7.71
N ILE A 138 12.67 -3.08 -7.74
CA ILE A 138 12.07 -1.89 -8.35
C ILE A 138 12.58 -0.62 -7.65
N MET A 139 12.51 -0.56 -6.31
CA MET A 139 12.98 0.60 -5.55
C MET A 139 14.46 0.89 -5.79
N THR A 140 15.32 -0.14 -5.82
CA THR A 140 16.76 0.04 -6.07
C THR A 140 17.00 0.66 -7.45
N LEU A 141 16.29 0.19 -8.49
CA LEU A 141 16.45 0.72 -9.83
C LEU A 141 16.02 2.20 -9.91
N TYR A 142 14.87 2.53 -9.31
CA TYR A 142 14.42 3.92 -9.29
C TYR A 142 15.28 4.82 -8.39
N THR A 143 15.85 4.30 -7.30
CA THR A 143 16.83 5.05 -6.49
C THR A 143 18.09 5.38 -7.29
N LEU A 144 18.64 4.40 -8.01
CA LEU A 144 19.81 4.64 -8.87
C LEU A 144 19.52 5.65 -9.99
N ALA A 145 18.29 5.66 -10.51
CA ALA A 145 17.86 6.68 -11.46
C ALA A 145 17.70 8.05 -10.78
N SER A 146 17.15 8.09 -9.56
CA SER A 146 17.03 9.32 -8.75
C SER A 146 18.39 9.97 -8.49
N ASP A 147 19.41 9.16 -8.18
CA ASP A 147 20.77 9.66 -7.94
C ASP A 147 21.36 10.35 -9.16
N GLN A 148 20.93 9.98 -10.37
CA GLN A 148 21.40 10.59 -11.62
C GLN A 148 20.53 11.76 -12.09
N THR A 149 19.22 11.71 -11.83
CA THR A 149 18.26 12.71 -12.35
C THR A 149 17.87 13.77 -11.32
N GLY A 150 18.10 13.51 -10.02
CA GLY A 150 17.61 14.33 -8.91
C GLY A 150 16.12 14.17 -8.64
N THR A 151 15.37 13.38 -9.45
CA THR A 151 13.94 13.16 -9.30
C THR A 151 13.68 11.98 -8.38
N GLN A 152 12.87 12.16 -7.35
CA GLN A 152 12.48 11.08 -6.45
C GLN A 152 11.23 10.36 -6.96
N TYR A 153 11.16 9.04 -6.73
CA TYR A 153 10.07 8.19 -7.16
C TYR A 153 9.48 7.41 -5.99
N ARG A 154 8.19 7.10 -6.08
CA ARG A 154 7.52 6.21 -5.14
C ARG A 154 6.66 5.19 -5.86
N ILE A 155 6.60 3.98 -5.32
CA ILE A 155 5.68 2.94 -5.74
C ILE A 155 4.36 3.13 -5.00
N ARG A 156 3.25 2.96 -5.70
CA ARG A 156 1.92 2.90 -5.10
C ARG A 156 1.03 1.93 -5.87
N PHE A 157 -0.01 1.46 -5.21
CA PHE A 157 -1.11 0.78 -5.89
C PHE A 157 -2.31 1.71 -5.97
N ARG A 158 -2.93 1.80 -7.14
CA ARG A 158 -4.22 2.47 -7.34
C ARG A 158 -5.22 1.43 -7.84
N GLY A 159 -6.20 1.07 -6.99
CA GLY A 159 -6.98 -0.14 -7.20
C GLY A 159 -6.05 -1.37 -7.24
N ALA A 160 -6.08 -2.10 -8.36
CA ALA A 160 -5.26 -3.28 -8.60
C ALA A 160 -3.92 -3.01 -9.31
N LYS A 161 -3.71 -1.78 -9.82
CA LYS A 161 -2.58 -1.43 -10.68
C LYS A 161 -1.39 -0.92 -9.88
N LEU A 162 -0.20 -1.45 -10.20
CA LEU A 162 1.06 -0.91 -9.72
C LEU A 162 1.42 0.34 -10.52
N GLU A 163 1.65 1.44 -9.82
CA GLU A 163 2.12 2.69 -10.41
C GLU A 163 3.44 3.08 -9.78
N VAL A 164 4.32 3.68 -10.57
CA VAL A 164 5.47 4.41 -10.06
C VAL A 164 5.33 5.86 -10.49
N VAL A 165 5.31 6.75 -9.52
CA VAL A 165 5.10 8.17 -9.75
C VAL A 165 6.25 9.00 -9.22
N GLU A 166 6.51 10.12 -9.88
CA GLU A 166 7.45 11.12 -9.40
C GLU A 166 6.91 11.76 -8.10
N MET A 167 7.78 11.90 -7.13
CA MET A 167 7.47 12.67 -5.93
C MET A 167 7.73 14.15 -6.25
N LYS A 168 6.68 14.84 -6.68
CA LYS A 168 6.73 16.29 -6.78
C LYS A 168 6.73 16.87 -5.37
N GLN A 169 7.60 17.84 -5.11
CA GLN A 169 7.41 18.68 -3.93
C GLN A 169 6.06 19.36 -4.06
N SER A 170 5.16 19.12 -3.11
CA SER A 170 3.89 19.83 -3.07
C SER A 170 4.18 21.29 -2.77
N GLU A 171 3.86 22.18 -3.68
CA GLU A 171 3.87 23.62 -3.43
C GLU A 171 2.66 24.06 -2.59
N GLU A 172 1.72 23.15 -2.34
CA GLU A 172 0.57 23.44 -1.48
C GLU A 172 1.02 23.39 -0.02
N SER A 173 1.25 24.56 0.54
CA SER A 173 1.42 24.72 1.97
C SER A 173 0.05 24.73 2.66
N VAL A 174 -0.22 23.70 3.45
CA VAL A 174 -1.37 23.74 4.37
C VAL A 174 -1.00 24.58 5.57
N VAL A 175 -1.60 25.74 5.72
CA VAL A 175 -1.38 26.58 6.88
C VAL A 175 -2.30 26.10 8.02
N LEU A 176 -1.69 25.59 9.09
CA LEU A 176 -2.39 25.25 10.32
C LEU A 176 -2.35 26.46 11.25
N ALA A 177 -3.48 27.12 11.44
CA ALA A 177 -3.59 28.29 12.31
C ALA A 177 -4.46 27.99 13.53
N PRO A 178 -4.02 28.40 14.74
CA PRO A 178 -4.84 28.30 15.96
C PRO A 178 -6.18 29.02 15.77
N GLY A 179 -7.26 28.37 16.19
CA GLY A 179 -8.61 28.93 16.11
C GLY A 179 -9.33 28.75 14.77
N SER A 180 -8.67 28.16 13.75
CA SER A 180 -9.30 27.82 12.47
C SER A 180 -9.12 26.34 12.12
N SER A 181 -7.94 25.99 11.64
CA SER A 181 -7.63 24.62 11.16
C SER A 181 -6.88 23.77 12.19
N LEU A 182 -6.35 24.40 13.27
CA LEU A 182 -5.62 23.71 14.33
C LEU A 182 -6.44 23.71 15.63
N LEU A 183 -6.97 22.54 16.00
CA LEU A 183 -7.72 22.38 17.26
C LEU A 183 -6.80 22.11 18.46
N HIS A 184 -5.74 21.33 18.24
CA HIS A 184 -4.79 20.97 19.32
C HIS A 184 -3.44 20.61 18.70
N CYS A 185 -2.37 21.03 19.35
CA CYS A 185 -0.99 20.70 18.96
C CYS A 185 -0.21 20.26 20.20
N VAL A 186 0.50 19.14 20.09
CA VAL A 186 1.46 18.69 21.10
C VAL A 186 2.84 18.64 20.44
N SER A 187 3.78 19.46 20.91
CA SER A 187 5.18 19.36 20.52
C SER A 187 5.91 18.51 21.55
N ARG A 188 6.69 17.54 21.06
CA ARG A 188 7.58 16.72 21.89
C ARG A 188 8.98 16.78 21.34
N GLU A 189 9.92 17.23 22.16
CA GLU A 189 11.35 17.21 21.84
C GLU A 189 12.00 16.09 22.67
N SER A 190 12.89 15.31 22.06
CA SER A 190 13.61 14.24 22.76
C SER A 190 15.04 14.16 22.21
N ALA A 191 15.99 14.18 23.12
CA ALA A 191 17.41 13.95 22.82
C ALA A 191 17.84 12.50 23.11
N ALA A 192 16.89 11.60 23.39
CA ALA A 192 17.20 10.22 23.82
C ALA A 192 17.90 9.36 22.75
N ALA A 193 17.88 9.79 21.48
CA ALA A 193 18.56 9.11 20.38
C ALA A 193 19.85 9.79 19.92
N MET A 194 20.34 10.81 20.66
CA MET A 194 21.61 11.44 20.33
C MET A 194 22.77 10.49 20.66
N THR A 195 23.56 10.15 19.65
CA THR A 195 24.83 9.43 19.80
C THR A 195 25.99 10.43 19.69
N ASN A 196 26.90 10.41 20.66
CA ASN A 196 28.16 11.14 20.53
C ASN A 196 29.03 10.41 19.48
N SER A 197 29.35 11.10 18.40
CA SER A 197 30.34 10.69 17.41
C SER A 197 31.61 11.51 17.60
#